data_5682e735314a6489b036c3979b583320
#
_entry.id   5682e735314a6489b036c3979b583320
#
_cell.length_a   1.000
_cell.length_b   1.000
_cell.length_c   1.000
_cell.angle_alpha   90.00
_cell.angle_beta   90.00
_cell.angle_gamma   90.00
#
_symmetry.space_group_name_H-M   'P 1'
#
loop_
_entity.id
_entity.type
_entity.pdbx_description
1 polymer ?
#
loop_
_entity_poly.entity_id
_entity_poly.type
_entity_poly.pdbx_seq_one_letter_code
_entity_poly.pdbx_strand_id
1 'polypeptide(L)'
;MASFPARLNFYVGEAMAYRNLNKTEEFLTTVKEGLKVIPDGNKNKTNLEKLLYGYCIKQGQAAQKKGDLAGAEKMYKEVLAVSNKDYQSNAYYSLGAMLYGNGAKILQAATPIATSEPDKYNAEKAKADKDFKQAKEYLTKAVELDPKDENSKKILASINDILK
;
A
#
# COMPACT_ATOMS: atom_id res chain seq x y z
N MET A 1 2.83 10.95 37.89
CA MET A 1 2.76 11.20 36.42
C MET A 1 4.12 10.87 35.80
N ALA A 2 4.19 9.94 34.84
CA ALA A 2 5.42 9.70 34.11
C ALA A 2 5.79 10.97 33.32
N SER A 3 7.08 11.34 33.33
CA SER A 3 7.58 12.49 32.58
C SER A 3 7.31 12.32 31.08
N PHE A 4 7.07 13.41 30.36
CA PHE A 4 6.76 13.41 28.92
C PHE A 4 7.73 12.52 28.08
N PRO A 5 9.06 12.50 28.33
CA PRO A 5 9.99 11.60 27.62
C PRO A 5 9.74 10.10 27.89
N ALA A 6 9.32 9.74 29.11
CA ALA A 6 9.05 8.34 29.44
C ALA A 6 7.84 7.79 28.69
N ARG A 7 6.80 8.60 28.47
CA ARG A 7 5.61 8.23 27.70
C ARG A 7 5.94 7.94 26.23
N LEU A 8 6.90 8.65 25.63
CA LEU A 8 7.28 8.44 24.22
C LEU A 8 7.87 7.05 23.96
N ASN A 9 8.55 6.47 24.95
CA ASN A 9 9.11 5.12 24.84
C ASN A 9 8.03 4.02 24.91
N PHE A 10 6.90 4.28 25.56
CA PHE A 10 5.82 3.29 25.69
C PHE A 10 5.19 2.92 24.35
N TYR A 11 5.01 3.89 23.44
CA TYR A 11 4.40 3.62 22.13
C TYR A 11 5.15 2.56 21.34
N VAL A 12 6.49 2.58 21.34
CA VAL A 12 7.30 1.58 20.63
C VAL A 12 7.15 0.20 21.29
N GLY A 13 7.25 0.13 22.63
CA GLY A 13 7.13 -1.13 23.37
C GLY A 13 5.73 -1.74 23.23
N GLU A 14 4.70 -0.93 23.37
CA GLU A 14 3.30 -1.36 23.26
C GLU A 14 2.97 -1.83 21.85
N ALA A 15 3.39 -1.07 20.82
CA ALA A 15 3.23 -1.47 19.42
C ALA A 15 3.92 -2.82 19.14
N MET A 16 5.12 -3.03 19.66
CA MET A 16 5.82 -4.33 19.52
C MET A 16 5.07 -5.46 20.21
N ALA A 17 4.50 -5.21 21.39
CA ALA A 17 3.70 -6.20 22.12
C ALA A 17 2.44 -6.58 21.31
N TYR A 18 1.67 -5.62 20.83
CA TYR A 18 0.49 -5.88 20.02
C TYR A 18 0.81 -6.61 18.72
N ARG A 19 1.90 -6.22 18.05
CA ARG A 19 2.38 -6.93 16.86
C ARG A 19 2.67 -8.41 17.15
N ASN A 20 3.35 -8.70 18.26
CA ASN A 20 3.70 -10.08 18.64
C ASN A 20 2.48 -10.91 19.04
N LEU A 21 1.44 -10.26 19.56
CA LEU A 21 0.15 -10.88 19.90
C LEU A 21 -0.82 -10.97 18.70
N ASN A 22 -0.40 -10.57 17.49
CA ASN A 22 -1.23 -10.48 16.29
C ASN A 22 -2.49 -9.59 16.46
N LYS A 23 -2.43 -8.60 17.34
CA LYS A 23 -3.48 -7.62 17.59
C LYS A 23 -3.33 -6.43 16.64
N THR A 24 -3.83 -6.60 15.41
CA THR A 24 -3.60 -5.65 14.32
C THR A 24 -4.20 -4.26 14.58
N GLU A 25 -5.44 -4.19 15.06
CA GLU A 25 -6.12 -2.89 15.26
C GLU A 25 -5.47 -2.11 16.42
N GLU A 26 -5.13 -2.79 17.52
CA GLU A 26 -4.44 -2.16 18.65
C GLU A 26 -3.02 -1.71 18.24
N PHE A 27 -2.31 -2.53 17.45
CA PHE A 27 -1.02 -2.15 16.88
C PHE A 27 -1.11 -0.87 16.05
N LEU A 28 -2.05 -0.81 15.09
CA LEU A 28 -2.23 0.33 14.21
C LEU A 28 -2.63 1.59 14.99
N THR A 29 -3.52 1.45 15.96
CA THR A 29 -3.96 2.56 16.82
C THR A 29 -2.80 3.12 17.62
N THR A 30 -2.05 2.27 18.33
CA THR A 30 -0.89 2.67 19.13
C THR A 30 0.18 3.37 18.30
N VAL A 31 0.50 2.82 17.11
CA VAL A 31 1.49 3.44 16.23
C VAL A 31 1.02 4.81 15.74
N LYS A 32 -0.23 4.93 15.29
CA LYS A 32 -0.78 6.21 14.79
C LYS A 32 -0.83 7.29 15.88
N GLU A 33 -1.18 6.91 17.09
CA GLU A 33 -1.14 7.83 18.24
C GLU A 33 0.29 8.29 18.54
N GLY A 34 1.24 7.35 18.55
CA GLY A 34 2.66 7.69 18.74
C GLY A 34 3.20 8.61 17.65
N LEU A 35 2.87 8.35 16.37
CA LEU A 35 3.29 9.21 15.26
C LEU A 35 2.76 10.63 15.34
N LYS A 36 1.57 10.84 15.95
CA LYS A 36 0.99 12.18 16.16
C LYS A 36 1.67 12.97 17.25
N VAL A 37 2.05 12.31 18.36
CA VAL A 37 2.51 13.00 19.58
C VAL A 37 4.04 13.05 19.70
N ILE A 38 4.76 12.17 18.99
CA ILE A 38 6.23 12.15 19.02
C ILE A 38 6.75 13.17 18.00
N PRO A 39 7.60 14.12 18.41
CA PRO A 39 8.17 15.11 17.51
C PRO A 39 9.00 14.49 16.37
N ASP A 40 9.05 15.19 15.24
CA ASP A 40 9.94 14.83 14.14
C ASP A 40 11.41 14.84 14.59
N GLY A 41 12.21 13.94 14.00
CA GLY A 41 13.61 13.75 14.39
C GLY A 41 13.81 12.91 15.65
N ASN A 42 12.76 12.58 16.39
CA ASN A 42 12.87 11.69 17.55
C ASN A 42 13.04 10.23 17.10
N LYS A 43 14.02 9.53 17.68
CA LYS A 43 14.34 8.13 17.37
C LYS A 43 13.11 7.19 17.52
N ASN A 44 12.25 7.44 18.50
CA ASN A 44 11.05 6.63 18.71
C ASN A 44 10.05 6.80 17.57
N LYS A 45 9.92 8.00 16.97
CA LYS A 45 9.11 8.21 15.78
C LYS A 45 9.62 7.41 14.61
N THR A 46 10.91 7.49 14.33
CA THR A 46 11.57 6.67 13.28
C THR A 46 11.37 5.17 13.51
N ASN A 47 11.45 4.71 14.77
CA ASN A 47 11.18 3.31 15.11
C ASN A 47 9.73 2.91 14.86
N LEU A 48 8.75 3.76 15.20
CA LEU A 48 7.34 3.51 14.91
C LEU A 48 7.05 3.48 13.41
N GLU A 49 7.61 4.40 12.63
CA GLU A 49 7.50 4.39 11.16
C GLU A 49 8.03 3.09 10.56
N LYS A 50 9.21 2.64 11.03
CA LYS A 50 9.80 1.38 10.59
C LYS A 50 8.95 0.16 10.97
N LEU A 51 8.36 0.16 12.17
CA LEU A 51 7.46 -0.90 12.63
C LEU A 51 6.19 -0.95 11.77
N LEU A 52 5.57 0.21 11.53
CA LEU A 52 4.38 0.32 10.71
C LEU A 52 4.64 -0.17 9.28
N TYR A 53 5.69 0.35 8.65
CA TYR A 53 6.09 -0.04 7.30
C TYR A 53 6.30 -1.57 7.19
N GLY A 54 7.18 -2.13 8.02
CA GLY A 54 7.50 -3.56 7.96
C GLY A 54 6.30 -4.47 8.22
N TYR A 55 5.43 -4.09 9.17
CA TYR A 55 4.23 -4.85 9.48
C TYR A 55 3.21 -4.77 8.34
N CYS A 56 2.86 -3.56 7.90
CA CYS A 56 1.81 -3.36 6.91
C CYS A 56 2.18 -3.90 5.52
N ILE A 57 3.44 -3.72 5.08
CA ILE A 57 3.89 -4.33 3.81
C ILE A 57 3.77 -5.86 3.87
N LYS A 58 4.20 -6.48 4.95
CA LYS A 58 4.10 -7.94 5.12
C LYS A 58 2.66 -8.43 5.12
N GLN A 59 1.77 -7.76 5.87
CA GLN A 59 0.34 -8.12 5.93
C GLN A 59 -0.36 -7.88 4.60
N GLY A 60 -0.07 -6.76 3.92
CA GLY A 60 -0.59 -6.47 2.59
C GLY A 60 -0.20 -7.52 1.55
N GLN A 61 1.06 -7.92 1.52
CA GLN A 61 1.54 -9.00 0.64
C GLN A 61 0.87 -10.35 0.96
N ALA A 62 0.67 -10.66 2.24
CA ALA A 62 -0.01 -11.89 2.64
C ALA A 62 -1.49 -11.89 2.22
N ALA A 63 -2.19 -10.76 2.38
CA ALA A 63 -3.56 -10.58 1.91
C ALA A 63 -3.66 -10.70 0.38
N GLN A 64 -2.77 -10.05 -0.35
CA GLN A 64 -2.70 -10.12 -1.81
C GLN A 64 -2.50 -11.56 -2.32
N LYS A 65 -1.62 -12.33 -1.68
CA LYS A 65 -1.41 -13.76 -2.01
C LYS A 65 -2.66 -14.62 -1.81
N LYS A 66 -3.52 -14.23 -0.87
CA LYS A 66 -4.82 -14.90 -0.60
C LYS A 66 -5.94 -14.40 -1.50
N GLY A 67 -5.69 -13.41 -2.36
CA GLY A 67 -6.71 -12.77 -3.20
C GLY A 67 -7.55 -11.71 -2.46
N ASP A 68 -7.25 -11.41 -1.20
CA ASP A 68 -7.88 -10.33 -0.44
C ASP A 68 -7.26 -8.98 -0.81
N LEU A 69 -7.70 -8.45 -1.96
CA LEU A 69 -7.18 -7.18 -2.47
C LEU A 69 -7.59 -6.00 -1.59
N ALA A 70 -8.79 -6.03 -1.00
CA ALA A 70 -9.25 -4.97 -0.10
C ALA A 70 -8.42 -4.92 1.19
N GLY A 71 -8.13 -6.08 1.78
CA GLY A 71 -7.24 -6.20 2.94
C GLY A 71 -5.81 -5.75 2.61
N ALA A 72 -5.30 -6.11 1.44
CA ALA A 72 -3.98 -5.66 0.98
C ALA A 72 -3.93 -4.13 0.80
N GLU A 73 -4.94 -3.55 0.14
CA GLU A 73 -5.06 -2.11 -0.06
C GLU A 73 -5.10 -1.36 1.27
N LYS A 74 -5.91 -1.83 2.23
CA LYS A 74 -5.98 -1.27 3.58
C LYS A 74 -4.58 -1.22 4.21
N MET A 75 -3.85 -2.33 4.20
CA MET A 75 -2.52 -2.41 4.82
C MET A 75 -1.52 -1.49 4.13
N TYR A 76 -1.47 -1.45 2.80
CA TYR A 76 -0.55 -0.56 2.09
C TYR A 76 -0.85 0.92 2.34
N LYS A 77 -2.15 1.30 2.43
CA LYS A 77 -2.56 2.67 2.76
C LYS A 77 -2.16 3.11 4.17
N GLU A 78 -2.10 2.20 5.14
CA GLU A 78 -1.64 2.52 6.49
C GLU A 78 -0.20 3.06 6.51
N VAL A 79 0.65 2.59 5.59
CA VAL A 79 2.04 3.07 5.46
C VAL A 79 2.11 4.54 5.05
N LEU A 80 1.09 5.07 4.38
CA LEU A 80 1.10 6.48 3.93
C LEU A 80 1.04 7.49 5.09
N ALA A 81 0.77 7.03 6.32
CA ALA A 81 0.80 7.86 7.52
C ALA A 81 2.22 8.20 8.02
N VAL A 82 3.27 7.54 7.51
CA VAL A 82 4.66 7.84 7.88
C VAL A 82 5.17 9.09 7.17
N SER A 83 6.19 9.73 7.71
CA SER A 83 6.86 10.87 7.06
C SER A 83 8.00 10.45 6.12
N ASN A 84 8.50 9.23 6.25
CA ASN A 84 9.58 8.68 5.44
C ASN A 84 9.12 8.46 3.99
N LYS A 85 9.73 9.22 3.06
CA LYS A 85 9.35 9.22 1.64
C LYS A 85 9.63 7.89 0.93
N ASP A 86 10.69 7.17 1.31
CA ASP A 86 11.02 5.88 0.72
C ASP A 86 9.95 4.84 1.08
N TYR A 87 9.44 4.88 2.33
CA TYR A 87 8.36 4.01 2.75
C TYR A 87 7.04 4.35 2.04
N GLN A 88 6.73 5.64 1.89
CA GLN A 88 5.55 6.08 1.13
C GLN A 88 5.65 5.68 -0.34
N SER A 89 6.79 5.88 -0.99
CA SER A 89 7.02 5.47 -2.40
C SER A 89 6.78 3.98 -2.57
N ASN A 90 7.37 3.15 -1.70
CA ASN A 90 7.15 1.70 -1.71
C ASN A 90 5.68 1.28 -1.51
N ALA A 91 4.95 1.99 -0.65
CA ALA A 91 3.53 1.74 -0.44
C ALA A 91 2.70 2.10 -1.69
N TYR A 92 2.98 3.23 -2.31
CA TYR A 92 2.35 3.64 -3.57
C TYR A 92 2.68 2.66 -4.71
N TYR A 93 3.93 2.22 -4.83
CA TYR A 93 4.31 1.16 -5.76
C TYR A 93 3.50 -0.12 -5.52
N SER A 94 3.39 -0.56 -4.25
CA SER A 94 2.65 -1.78 -3.90
C SER A 94 1.17 -1.69 -4.26
N LEU A 95 0.53 -0.54 -3.99
CA LEU A 95 -0.85 -0.25 -4.39
C LEU A 95 -1.03 -0.29 -5.90
N GLY A 96 -0.16 0.39 -6.63
CA GLY A 96 -0.22 0.47 -8.08
C GLY A 96 0.05 -0.87 -8.75
N ALA A 97 1.08 -1.59 -8.33
CA ALA A 97 1.42 -2.90 -8.86
C ALA A 97 0.32 -3.95 -8.60
N MET A 98 -0.32 -3.89 -7.42
CA MET A 98 -1.45 -4.76 -7.07
C MET A 98 -2.64 -4.53 -8.02
N LEU A 99 -3.05 -3.28 -8.22
CA LEU A 99 -4.17 -2.94 -9.10
C LEU A 99 -3.85 -3.23 -10.57
N TYR A 100 -2.63 -2.92 -11.03
CA TYR A 100 -2.19 -3.29 -12.37
C TYR A 100 -2.30 -4.81 -12.58
N GLY A 101 -1.81 -5.60 -11.64
CA GLY A 101 -1.90 -7.06 -11.69
C GLY A 101 -3.33 -7.58 -11.70
N ASN A 102 -4.24 -6.94 -10.94
CA ASN A 102 -5.66 -7.31 -10.95
C ASN A 102 -6.33 -6.97 -12.27
N GLY A 103 -6.14 -5.76 -12.79
CA GLY A 103 -6.66 -5.35 -14.09
C GLY A 103 -6.15 -6.25 -15.24
N ALA A 104 -4.87 -6.62 -15.22
CA ALA A 104 -4.30 -7.54 -16.19
C ALA A 104 -4.94 -8.94 -16.14
N LYS A 105 -5.21 -9.48 -14.94
CA LYS A 105 -5.92 -10.75 -14.77
C LYS A 105 -7.35 -10.70 -15.30
N ILE A 106 -8.09 -9.62 -14.99
CA ILE A 106 -9.46 -9.42 -15.49
C ILE A 106 -9.45 -9.40 -17.01
N LEU A 107 -8.58 -8.62 -17.64
CA LEU A 107 -8.48 -8.49 -19.09
C LEU A 107 -8.07 -9.80 -19.75
N GLN A 108 -7.12 -10.51 -19.18
CA GLN A 108 -6.68 -11.82 -19.67
C GLN A 108 -7.84 -12.84 -19.63
N ALA A 109 -8.62 -12.87 -18.55
CA ALA A 109 -9.75 -13.76 -18.42
C ALA A 109 -10.90 -13.41 -19.40
N ALA A 110 -11.08 -12.13 -19.72
CA ALA A 110 -12.12 -11.67 -20.64
C ALA A 110 -11.74 -11.85 -22.12
N THR A 111 -10.46 -11.89 -22.48
CA THR A 111 -9.99 -11.97 -23.87
C THR A 111 -10.64 -13.11 -24.70
N PRO A 112 -10.84 -14.33 -24.18
CA PRO A 112 -11.44 -15.42 -24.96
C PRO A 112 -12.90 -15.17 -25.39
N ILE A 113 -13.63 -14.30 -24.70
CA ILE A 113 -15.05 -14.00 -24.99
C ILE A 113 -15.23 -12.73 -25.82
N ALA A 114 -14.16 -12.07 -26.24
CA ALA A 114 -14.22 -10.77 -26.92
C ALA A 114 -15.06 -10.77 -28.20
N THR A 115 -15.06 -11.88 -28.95
CA THR A 115 -15.84 -12.03 -30.20
C THR A 115 -17.19 -12.70 -30.01
N SER A 116 -17.31 -13.63 -29.04
CA SER A 116 -18.53 -14.40 -28.81
C SER A 116 -19.54 -13.68 -27.90
N GLU A 117 -19.05 -12.89 -26.92
CA GLU A 117 -19.84 -12.18 -25.92
C GLU A 117 -19.33 -10.73 -25.76
N PRO A 118 -19.45 -9.86 -26.79
CA PRO A 118 -18.81 -8.55 -26.80
C PRO A 118 -19.28 -7.62 -25.66
N ASP A 119 -20.55 -7.66 -25.28
CA ASP A 119 -21.07 -6.84 -24.17
C ASP A 119 -20.45 -7.24 -22.82
N LYS A 120 -20.30 -8.55 -22.60
CA LYS A 120 -19.66 -9.07 -21.38
C LYS A 120 -18.17 -8.75 -21.35
N TYR A 121 -17.49 -8.89 -22.49
CA TYR A 121 -16.10 -8.47 -22.62
C TYR A 121 -15.94 -6.99 -22.28
N ASN A 122 -16.77 -6.11 -22.84
CA ASN A 122 -16.71 -4.68 -22.60
C ASN A 122 -16.95 -4.34 -21.12
N ALA A 123 -17.87 -5.06 -20.44
CA ALA A 123 -18.10 -4.89 -19.01
C ALA A 123 -16.88 -5.28 -18.17
N GLU A 124 -16.23 -6.39 -18.48
CA GLU A 124 -15.00 -6.82 -17.79
C GLU A 124 -13.83 -5.88 -18.12
N LYS A 125 -13.68 -5.46 -19.38
CA LYS A 125 -12.68 -4.48 -19.78
C LYS A 125 -12.83 -3.17 -19.00
N ALA A 126 -14.04 -2.68 -18.80
CA ALA A 126 -14.29 -1.46 -18.02
C ALA A 126 -13.84 -1.59 -16.55
N LYS A 127 -13.96 -2.79 -15.94
CA LYS A 127 -13.42 -3.06 -14.60
C LYS A 127 -11.89 -3.01 -14.60
N ALA A 128 -11.25 -3.66 -15.59
CA ALA A 128 -9.80 -3.63 -15.74
C ALA A 128 -9.28 -2.19 -15.97
N ASP A 129 -9.95 -1.43 -16.83
CA ASP A 129 -9.58 -0.03 -17.12
C ASP A 129 -9.67 0.86 -15.87
N LYS A 130 -10.65 0.61 -14.98
CA LYS A 130 -10.74 1.30 -13.68
C LYS A 130 -9.52 1.02 -12.84
N ASP A 131 -9.12 -0.24 -12.73
CA ASP A 131 -7.93 -0.64 -11.97
C ASP A 131 -6.66 -0.04 -12.56
N PHE A 132 -6.51 -0.04 -13.89
CA PHE A 132 -5.36 0.57 -14.55
C PHE A 132 -5.28 2.09 -14.31
N LYS A 133 -6.40 2.81 -14.35
CA LYS A 133 -6.44 4.24 -14.06
C LYS A 133 -6.02 4.53 -12.62
N GLN A 134 -6.52 3.76 -11.67
CA GLN A 134 -6.16 3.92 -10.26
C GLN A 134 -4.70 3.51 -10.01
N ALA A 135 -4.22 2.43 -10.66
CA ALA A 135 -2.82 2.03 -10.62
C ALA A 135 -1.90 3.14 -11.12
N LYS A 136 -2.27 3.79 -12.24
CA LYS A 136 -1.53 4.93 -12.79
C LYS A 136 -1.38 6.07 -11.78
N GLU A 137 -2.44 6.42 -11.05
CA GLU A 137 -2.39 7.46 -10.02
C GLU A 137 -1.39 7.12 -8.91
N TYR A 138 -1.43 5.88 -8.40
CA TYR A 138 -0.51 5.46 -7.34
C TYR A 138 0.94 5.38 -7.83
N LEU A 139 1.19 4.81 -9.02
CA LEU A 139 2.54 4.70 -9.57
C LEU A 139 3.14 6.06 -9.92
N THR A 140 2.32 7.02 -10.35
CA THR A 140 2.77 8.40 -10.55
C THR A 140 3.28 8.99 -9.24
N LYS A 141 2.54 8.82 -8.14
CA LYS A 141 2.98 9.26 -6.80
C LYS A 141 4.25 8.55 -6.33
N ALA A 142 4.39 7.25 -6.64
CA ALA A 142 5.62 6.52 -6.33
C ALA A 142 6.83 7.15 -7.03
N VAL A 143 6.73 7.45 -8.34
CA VAL A 143 7.80 8.09 -9.12
C VAL A 143 8.05 9.54 -8.68
N GLU A 144 7.03 10.29 -8.26
CA GLU A 144 7.20 11.64 -7.71
C GLU A 144 8.02 11.61 -6.41
N LEU A 145 7.85 10.60 -5.57
CA LEU A 145 8.59 10.43 -4.32
C LEU A 145 9.97 9.81 -4.53
N ASP A 146 10.10 8.88 -5.47
CA ASP A 146 11.36 8.27 -5.90
C ASP A 146 11.50 8.28 -7.43
N PRO A 147 12.11 9.34 -8.00
CA PRO A 147 12.32 9.43 -9.44
C PRO A 147 13.25 8.36 -10.03
N LYS A 148 13.89 7.54 -9.20
CA LYS A 148 14.75 6.43 -9.64
C LYS A 148 14.03 5.09 -9.67
N ASP A 149 12.74 5.04 -9.28
CA ASP A 149 11.94 3.81 -9.31
C ASP A 149 11.61 3.39 -10.75
N GLU A 150 12.51 2.61 -11.34
CA GLU A 150 12.35 2.07 -12.70
C GLU A 150 11.19 1.05 -12.80
N ASN A 151 10.80 0.40 -11.71
CA ASN A 151 9.69 -0.56 -11.72
C ASN A 151 8.36 0.17 -11.90
N SER A 152 8.12 1.25 -11.14
CA SER A 152 6.93 2.09 -11.33
C SER A 152 6.87 2.68 -12.73
N LYS A 153 7.99 3.17 -13.28
CA LYS A 153 8.05 3.71 -14.64
C LYS A 153 7.69 2.69 -15.71
N LYS A 154 8.18 1.45 -15.59
CA LYS A 154 7.86 0.36 -16.53
C LYS A 154 6.37 0.02 -16.52
N ILE A 155 5.77 -0.08 -15.33
CA ILE A 155 4.33 -0.37 -15.22
C ILE A 155 3.52 0.81 -15.78
N LEU A 156 3.91 2.06 -15.50
CA LEU A 156 3.26 3.26 -16.06
C LEU A 156 3.29 3.26 -17.59
N ALA A 157 4.41 2.90 -18.21
CA ALA A 157 4.50 2.78 -19.66
C ALA A 157 3.51 1.74 -20.18
N SER A 158 3.45 0.56 -19.57
CA SER A 158 2.49 -0.50 -19.94
C SER A 158 1.03 -0.05 -19.79
N ILE A 159 0.69 0.64 -18.70
CA ILE A 159 -0.66 1.17 -18.49
C ILE A 159 -1.01 2.21 -19.56
N ASN A 160 -0.07 3.10 -19.90
CA ASN A 160 -0.32 4.10 -20.94
C ASN A 160 -0.57 3.48 -22.32
N ASP A 161 0.05 2.34 -22.62
CA ASP A 161 -0.21 1.61 -23.87
C ASP A 161 -1.56 0.89 -23.86
N ILE A 162 -1.97 0.34 -22.72
CA ILE A 162 -3.29 -0.34 -22.55
C ILE A 162 -4.46 0.65 -22.64
N LEU A 163 -4.30 1.86 -22.12
CA LEU A 163 -5.38 2.86 -22.02
C LEU A 163 -5.49 3.78 -23.27
N LYS A 164 -4.69 3.54 -24.32
CA LYS A 164 -4.82 4.23 -25.61
C LYS A 164 -6.04 3.70 -26.39
#